data_d9ad4131833950bb668813c4dd67d7c9
#
_entry.id   d9ad4131833950bb668813c4dd67d7c9
#
_cell.length_a   1.000
_cell.length_b   1.000
_cell.length_c   1.000
_cell.angle_alpha   90.00
_cell.angle_beta   90.00
_cell.angle_gamma   90.00
#
_symmetry.space_group_name_H-M   'P 1'
#
loop_
_entity.id
_entity.type
_entity.pdbx_description
1 polymer ?
#
loop_
_entity_poly.entity_id
_entity_poly.type
_entity_poly.pdbx_seq_one_letter_code
_entity_poly.pdbx_strand_id
1 'polypeptide(L)'
;IPKSSSLNILDIGTGSGCIILSILNERNKCYGVALDVSKKAINVAKYNAKIQQIKNRIQFVNSDIDKFKLGAYDIILSNPPYIKNCKINYLDEDIRLFEPKIALNGGIDGYSRIKTIINRSTVLIKKKGKLFLEVGNDQMNQTTRLIKNRGFFINKIVKDLARNKRCIISTKI
;
A
#
# COMPACT_ATOMS: atom_id res chain seq x y z
N ILE A 1 7.59 -12.70 6.09
CA ILE A 1 6.45 -13.61 6.36
C ILE A 1 6.99 -15.05 6.25
N PRO A 2 6.95 -15.87 7.31
CA PRO A 2 7.29 -17.28 7.24
C PRO A 2 6.41 -18.03 6.22
N LYS A 3 6.95 -19.06 5.55
CA LYS A 3 6.20 -19.82 4.51
C LYS A 3 4.95 -20.53 5.07
N SER A 4 4.99 -20.94 6.33
CA SER A 4 3.88 -21.63 7.02
C SER A 4 2.76 -20.71 7.51
N SER A 5 2.95 -19.38 7.46
CA SER A 5 1.99 -18.41 8.02
C SER A 5 0.69 -18.37 7.23
N SER A 6 -0.44 -18.34 7.95
CA SER A 6 -1.78 -18.07 7.40
C SER A 6 -2.21 -16.68 7.85
N LEU A 7 -2.06 -15.68 6.99
CA LEU A 7 -2.29 -14.27 7.31
C LEU A 7 -3.29 -13.64 6.34
N ASN A 8 -4.09 -12.72 6.87
CA ASN A 8 -4.95 -11.84 6.09
C ASN A 8 -4.21 -10.55 5.77
N ILE A 9 -4.08 -10.24 4.49
CA ILE A 9 -3.29 -9.13 3.97
C ILE A 9 -4.19 -8.16 3.23
N LEU A 10 -4.11 -6.87 3.54
CA LEU A 10 -4.76 -5.79 2.79
C LEU A 10 -3.69 -5.02 2.02
N ASP A 11 -3.92 -4.84 0.72
CA ASP A 11 -3.11 -3.97 -0.15
C ASP A 11 -3.94 -2.76 -0.56
N ILE A 12 -3.58 -1.58 -0.06
CA ILE A 12 -4.29 -0.32 -0.28
C ILE A 12 -3.64 0.43 -1.44
N GLY A 13 -4.43 0.69 -2.50
CA GLY A 13 -3.91 1.22 -3.75
C GLY A 13 -3.16 0.14 -4.52
N THR A 14 -3.77 -1.03 -4.68
CA THR A 14 -3.12 -2.24 -5.21
C THR A 14 -2.61 -2.10 -6.66
N GLY A 15 -3.16 -1.16 -7.43
CA GLY A 15 -2.80 -0.98 -8.83
C GLY A 15 -3.02 -2.25 -9.65
N SER A 16 -1.98 -2.74 -10.30
CA SER A 16 -1.99 -3.99 -11.05
C SER A 16 -2.01 -5.27 -10.18
N GLY A 17 -1.97 -5.12 -8.85
CA GLY A 17 -1.86 -6.23 -7.91
C GLY A 17 -0.42 -6.71 -7.69
N CYS A 18 0.58 -6.03 -8.23
CA CYS A 18 1.96 -6.51 -8.26
C CYS A 18 2.48 -6.97 -6.88
N ILE A 19 2.29 -6.15 -5.84
CA ILE A 19 2.82 -6.46 -4.50
C ILE A 19 2.06 -7.64 -3.89
N ILE A 20 0.73 -7.54 -3.80
CA ILE A 20 -0.07 -8.54 -3.11
C ILE A 20 -0.05 -9.90 -3.81
N LEU A 21 -0.10 -9.92 -5.15
CA LEU A 21 -0.06 -11.16 -5.90
C LEU A 21 1.30 -11.87 -5.77
N SER A 22 2.40 -11.13 -5.78
CA SER A 22 3.74 -11.68 -5.52
C SER A 22 3.82 -12.32 -4.13
N ILE A 23 3.26 -11.66 -3.10
CA ILE A 23 3.24 -12.23 -1.75
C ILE A 23 2.37 -13.49 -1.69
N LEU A 24 1.18 -13.47 -2.28
CA LEU A 24 0.29 -14.62 -2.28
C LEU A 24 0.83 -15.81 -3.08
N ASN A 25 1.59 -15.55 -4.14
CA ASN A 25 2.27 -16.59 -4.90
C ASN A 25 3.33 -17.31 -4.03
N GLU A 26 4.12 -16.53 -3.30
CA GLU A 26 5.16 -17.03 -2.39
C GLU A 26 4.60 -17.63 -1.08
N ARG A 27 3.39 -17.30 -0.67
CA ARG A 27 2.76 -17.63 0.63
C ARG A 27 1.39 -18.25 0.41
N ASN A 28 1.38 -19.54 0.10
CA ASN A 28 0.18 -20.28 -0.35
C ASN A 28 -0.94 -20.38 0.70
N LYS A 29 -0.64 -20.13 1.98
CA LYS A 29 -1.63 -20.14 3.09
C LYS A 29 -2.16 -18.73 3.42
N CYS A 30 -1.67 -17.68 2.78
CA CYS A 30 -2.13 -16.31 2.99
C CYS A 30 -3.33 -15.98 2.10
N TYR A 31 -4.18 -15.07 2.60
CA TYR A 31 -5.34 -14.52 1.90
C TYR A 31 -5.18 -13.01 1.75
N GLY A 32 -5.62 -12.48 0.63
CA GLY A 32 -5.46 -11.08 0.29
C GLY A 32 -6.77 -10.35 0.01
N VAL A 33 -6.79 -9.06 0.34
CA VAL A 33 -7.76 -8.09 -0.16
C VAL A 33 -6.99 -7.02 -0.92
N ALA A 34 -7.28 -6.87 -2.20
CA ALA A 34 -6.73 -5.86 -3.09
C ALA A 34 -7.74 -4.73 -3.23
N LEU A 35 -7.43 -3.56 -2.66
CA LEU A 35 -8.28 -2.38 -2.66
C LEU A 35 -7.70 -1.31 -3.59
N ASP A 36 -8.53 -0.78 -4.49
CA ASP A 36 -8.17 0.37 -5.32
C ASP A 36 -9.41 1.21 -5.67
N VAL A 37 -9.24 2.51 -5.78
CA VAL A 37 -10.28 3.44 -6.22
C VAL A 37 -10.53 3.33 -7.73
N SER A 38 -9.52 2.91 -8.49
CA SER A 38 -9.58 2.73 -9.94
C SER A 38 -10.15 1.37 -10.33
N LYS A 39 -11.32 1.38 -10.95
CA LYS A 39 -11.92 0.16 -11.53
C LYS A 39 -11.01 -0.48 -12.60
N LYS A 40 -10.28 0.35 -13.36
CA LYS A 40 -9.32 -0.14 -14.37
C LYS A 40 -8.18 -0.92 -13.69
N ALA A 41 -7.59 -0.39 -12.62
CA ALA A 41 -6.56 -1.07 -11.85
C ALA A 41 -7.06 -2.42 -11.30
N ILE A 42 -8.24 -2.44 -10.68
CA ILE A 42 -8.87 -3.68 -10.20
C ILE A 42 -9.06 -4.72 -11.32
N ASN A 43 -9.45 -4.30 -12.52
CA ASN A 43 -9.60 -5.23 -13.65
C ASN A 43 -8.26 -5.83 -14.07
N VAL A 44 -7.19 -5.04 -14.10
CA VAL A 44 -5.82 -5.52 -14.38
C VAL A 44 -5.36 -6.49 -13.28
N ALA A 45 -5.57 -6.15 -12.01
CA ALA A 45 -5.21 -7.01 -10.89
C ALA A 45 -5.95 -8.37 -10.94
N LYS A 46 -7.24 -8.37 -11.28
CA LYS A 46 -8.04 -9.59 -11.50
C LYS A 46 -7.47 -10.47 -12.62
N TYR A 47 -7.10 -9.84 -13.74
CA TYR A 47 -6.49 -10.54 -14.86
C TYR A 47 -5.15 -11.18 -14.46
N ASN A 48 -4.28 -10.44 -13.79
CA ASN A 48 -3.00 -10.93 -13.30
C ASN A 48 -3.16 -12.09 -12.28
N ALA A 49 -4.13 -11.99 -11.37
CA ALA A 49 -4.45 -13.07 -10.42
C ALA A 49 -4.93 -14.34 -11.11
N LYS A 50 -5.68 -14.22 -12.23
CA LYS A 50 -6.12 -15.36 -13.03
C LYS A 50 -4.93 -16.08 -13.67
N ILE A 51 -4.00 -15.31 -14.28
CA ILE A 51 -2.77 -15.87 -14.89
C ILE A 51 -1.93 -16.61 -13.84
N GLN A 52 -1.77 -16.03 -12.64
CA GLN A 52 -0.99 -16.61 -11.54
C GLN A 52 -1.75 -17.68 -10.74
N GLN A 53 -2.99 -18.04 -11.12
CA GLN A 53 -3.83 -19.05 -10.48
C GLN A 53 -4.10 -18.76 -8.98
N ILE A 54 -4.13 -17.49 -8.58
CA ILE A 54 -4.30 -17.03 -7.18
C ILE A 54 -5.74 -16.59 -6.88
N LYS A 55 -6.64 -16.57 -7.87
CA LYS A 55 -7.99 -15.99 -7.78
C LYS A 55 -8.82 -16.45 -6.56
N ASN A 56 -8.59 -17.65 -6.06
CA ASN A 56 -9.35 -18.23 -4.94
C ASN A 56 -8.85 -17.75 -3.55
N ARG A 57 -7.73 -17.02 -3.49
CA ARG A 57 -7.11 -16.53 -2.26
C ARG A 57 -7.03 -15.01 -2.20
N ILE A 58 -7.74 -14.32 -3.09
CA ILE A 58 -7.75 -12.86 -3.14
C ILE A 58 -9.14 -12.32 -3.43
N GLN A 59 -9.55 -11.31 -2.68
CA GLN A 59 -10.74 -10.52 -2.91
C GLN A 59 -10.35 -9.16 -3.50
N PHE A 60 -11.08 -8.71 -4.52
CA PHE A 60 -10.86 -7.42 -5.16
C PHE A 60 -11.99 -6.46 -4.80
N VAL A 61 -11.63 -5.28 -4.30
CA VAL A 61 -12.58 -4.26 -3.86
C VAL A 61 -12.30 -2.95 -4.59
N ASN A 62 -13.28 -2.47 -5.35
CA ASN A 62 -13.19 -1.14 -5.96
C ASN A 62 -13.86 -0.12 -5.03
N SER A 63 -13.06 0.55 -4.21
CA SER A 63 -13.52 1.54 -3.24
C SER A 63 -12.39 2.49 -2.84
N ASP A 64 -12.76 3.69 -2.40
CA ASP A 64 -11.82 4.54 -1.65
C ASP A 64 -11.60 3.96 -0.25
N ILE A 65 -10.37 4.08 0.26
CA ILE A 65 -9.99 3.62 1.60
C ILE A 65 -10.83 4.28 2.71
N ASP A 66 -11.28 5.52 2.51
CA ASP A 66 -12.11 6.22 3.49
C ASP A 66 -13.49 5.56 3.68
N LYS A 67 -14.00 4.89 2.64
CA LYS A 67 -15.27 4.17 2.65
C LYS A 67 -15.13 2.69 3.04
N PHE A 68 -13.92 2.16 3.01
CA PHE A 68 -13.66 0.75 3.28
C PHE A 68 -13.62 0.48 4.78
N LYS A 69 -14.50 -0.41 5.29
CA LYS A 69 -14.68 -0.68 6.72
C LYS A 69 -14.55 -2.16 7.09
N LEU A 70 -14.29 -3.02 6.12
CA LEU A 70 -14.34 -4.47 6.30
C LEU A 70 -13.00 -5.05 6.75
N GLY A 71 -13.06 -6.01 7.66
CA GLY A 71 -11.95 -6.88 8.02
C GLY A 71 -11.07 -6.38 9.15
N ALA A 72 -10.22 -7.31 9.60
CA ALA A 72 -9.10 -7.06 10.48
C ALA A 72 -7.89 -7.82 9.91
N TYR A 73 -6.81 -7.10 9.64
CA TYR A 73 -5.68 -7.60 8.87
C TYR A 73 -4.45 -7.81 9.72
N ASP A 74 -3.72 -8.87 9.44
CA ASP A 74 -2.42 -9.14 10.05
C ASP A 74 -1.33 -8.27 9.43
N ILE A 75 -1.50 -7.96 8.13
CA ILE A 75 -0.60 -7.09 7.39
C ILE A 75 -1.42 -6.12 6.55
N ILE A 76 -1.02 -4.85 6.57
CA ILE A 76 -1.47 -3.82 5.64
C ILE A 76 -0.26 -3.35 4.83
N LEU A 77 -0.43 -3.29 3.51
CA LEU A 77 0.55 -2.80 2.56
C LEU A 77 -0.01 -1.57 1.88
N SER A 78 0.83 -0.60 1.55
CA SER A 78 0.47 0.47 0.64
C SER A 78 1.69 1.11 0.00
N ASN A 79 1.60 1.35 -1.30
CA ASN A 79 2.45 2.26 -2.05
C ASN A 79 1.54 3.39 -2.61
N PRO A 80 1.23 4.40 -1.79
CA PRO A 80 0.31 5.46 -2.20
C PRO A 80 0.98 6.48 -3.12
N PRO A 81 0.21 7.24 -3.92
CA PRO A 81 0.74 8.39 -4.61
C PRO A 81 1.23 9.42 -3.58
N TYR A 82 2.49 9.87 -3.73
CA TYR A 82 3.14 10.80 -2.82
C TYR A 82 3.74 12.03 -3.52
N ILE A 83 3.56 12.17 -4.84
CA ILE A 83 4.09 13.30 -5.58
C ILE A 83 3.15 14.49 -5.42
N LYS A 84 3.70 15.66 -5.08
CA LYS A 84 2.94 16.90 -5.01
C LYS A 84 2.35 17.24 -6.38
N ASN A 85 1.11 17.70 -6.42
CA ASN A 85 0.42 18.02 -7.67
C ASN A 85 1.23 18.97 -8.57
N CYS A 86 1.87 20.00 -7.99
CA CYS A 86 2.71 20.96 -8.71
C CYS A 86 3.98 20.34 -9.32
N LYS A 87 4.44 19.18 -8.83
CA LYS A 87 5.64 18.51 -9.34
C LYS A 87 5.35 17.49 -10.45
N ILE A 88 4.11 17.12 -10.69
CA ILE A 88 3.74 16.09 -11.69
C ILE A 88 4.21 16.47 -13.09
N ASN A 89 4.11 17.77 -13.44
CA ASN A 89 4.51 18.24 -14.77
C ASN A 89 6.03 18.26 -14.98
N TYR A 90 6.83 18.12 -13.93
CA TYR A 90 8.30 18.09 -13.95
C TYR A 90 8.87 16.66 -13.84
N LEU A 91 8.02 15.64 -13.87
CA LEU A 91 8.45 14.24 -13.91
C LEU A 91 9.00 13.89 -15.29
N ASP A 92 9.86 12.85 -15.31
CA ASP A 92 10.35 12.27 -16.54
C ASP A 92 9.19 11.92 -17.49
N GLU A 93 9.41 12.11 -18.77
CA GLU A 93 8.37 12.00 -19.79
C GLU A 93 7.70 10.61 -19.78
N ASP A 94 8.47 9.56 -19.60
CA ASP A 94 7.97 8.18 -19.51
C ASP A 94 6.99 8.03 -18.34
N ILE A 95 7.31 8.56 -17.17
CA ILE A 95 6.42 8.49 -16.00
C ILE A 95 5.15 9.30 -16.26
N ARG A 96 5.29 10.50 -16.82
CA ARG A 96 4.18 11.42 -17.08
C ARG A 96 3.20 10.91 -18.13
N LEU A 97 3.70 10.20 -19.16
CA LEU A 97 2.90 9.72 -20.30
C LEU A 97 2.27 8.34 -20.02
N PHE A 98 2.96 7.46 -19.33
CA PHE A 98 2.53 6.07 -19.16
C PHE A 98 1.92 5.77 -17.80
N GLU A 99 2.23 6.53 -16.73
CA GLU A 99 1.62 6.31 -15.43
C GLU A 99 0.30 7.10 -15.29
N PRO A 100 -0.78 6.47 -14.79
CA PRO A 100 -2.03 7.17 -14.54
C PRO A 100 -1.83 8.31 -13.53
N LYS A 101 -2.32 9.52 -13.83
CA LYS A 101 -2.22 10.69 -12.94
C LYS A 101 -2.70 10.40 -11.51
N ILE A 102 -3.71 9.55 -11.35
CA ILE A 102 -4.24 9.15 -10.04
C ILE A 102 -3.23 8.32 -9.23
N ALA A 103 -2.33 7.60 -9.90
CA ALA A 103 -1.27 6.81 -9.26
C ALA A 103 -0.06 7.67 -8.83
N LEU A 104 0.05 8.90 -9.33
CA LEU A 104 1.14 9.82 -9.04
C LEU A 104 0.76 10.91 -8.04
N ASN A 105 -0.49 11.39 -8.12
CA ASN A 105 -0.97 12.58 -7.43
C ASN A 105 -1.26 12.34 -5.95
N GLY A 106 -0.33 12.73 -5.08
CA GLY A 106 -0.45 12.72 -3.62
C GLY A 106 -1.26 13.88 -3.02
N GLY A 107 -1.83 14.75 -3.86
CA GLY A 107 -2.54 15.96 -3.44
C GLY A 107 -1.66 17.20 -3.42
N ILE A 108 -2.15 18.29 -2.82
CA ILE A 108 -1.48 19.60 -2.79
C ILE A 108 -0.11 19.49 -2.12
N ASP A 109 -0.04 18.81 -1.00
CA ASP A 109 1.17 18.62 -0.18
C ASP A 109 1.90 17.29 -0.45
N GLY A 110 1.32 16.40 -1.28
CA GLY A 110 1.81 15.05 -1.52
C GLY A 110 1.63 14.11 -0.33
N TYR A 111 0.97 14.55 0.75
CA TYR A 111 0.91 13.84 2.03
C TYR A 111 -0.49 13.41 2.46
N SER A 112 -1.52 14.00 1.89
CA SER A 112 -2.91 13.77 2.30
C SER A 112 -3.31 12.29 2.23
N ARG A 113 -2.94 11.57 1.17
CA ARG A 113 -3.22 10.14 1.02
C ARG A 113 -2.48 9.29 2.04
N ILE A 114 -1.21 9.58 2.30
CA ILE A 114 -0.41 8.92 3.34
C ILE A 114 -1.09 9.04 4.70
N LYS A 115 -1.53 10.26 5.06
CA LYS A 115 -2.24 10.55 6.31
C LYS A 115 -3.54 9.73 6.43
N THR A 116 -4.34 9.70 5.38
CA THR A 116 -5.58 8.91 5.32
C THR A 116 -5.28 7.42 5.53
N ILE A 117 -4.32 6.85 4.81
CA ILE A 117 -3.95 5.44 4.91
C ILE A 117 -3.50 5.08 6.33
N ILE A 118 -2.64 5.89 6.95
CA ILE A 118 -2.19 5.65 8.32
C ILE A 118 -3.38 5.66 9.29
N ASN A 119 -4.27 6.67 9.18
CA ASN A 119 -5.45 6.77 10.05
C ASN A 119 -6.38 5.56 9.88
N ARG A 120 -6.65 5.15 8.65
CA ARG A 120 -7.49 3.97 8.36
C ARG A 120 -6.84 2.66 8.82
N SER A 121 -5.53 2.56 8.66
CA SER A 121 -4.77 1.39 9.13
C SER A 121 -4.91 1.17 10.62
N THR A 122 -5.06 2.22 11.45
CA THR A 122 -5.25 2.05 12.92
C THR A 122 -6.47 1.23 13.29
N VAL A 123 -7.52 1.29 12.45
CA VAL A 123 -8.81 0.61 12.68
C VAL A 123 -8.84 -0.76 12.01
N LEU A 124 -8.18 -0.89 10.85
CA LEU A 124 -8.24 -2.09 10.02
C LEU A 124 -7.19 -3.15 10.40
N ILE A 125 -6.14 -2.74 11.11
CA ILE A 125 -5.06 -3.65 11.47
C ILE A 125 -5.30 -4.29 12.84
N LYS A 126 -4.99 -5.58 12.95
CA LYS A 126 -5.04 -6.30 14.24
C LYS A 126 -3.96 -5.77 15.21
N LYS A 127 -4.17 -5.96 16.51
CA LYS A 127 -3.11 -5.80 17.50
C LYS A 127 -1.91 -6.69 17.11
N LYS A 128 -0.68 -6.15 17.21
CA LYS A 128 0.57 -6.76 16.71
C LYS A 128 0.64 -6.94 15.19
N GLY A 129 -0.35 -6.51 14.42
CA GLY A 129 -0.31 -6.48 12.96
C GLY A 129 0.73 -5.48 12.43
N LYS A 130 1.18 -5.67 11.21
CA LYS A 130 2.26 -4.88 10.60
C LYS A 130 1.76 -4.02 9.46
N LEU A 131 2.16 -2.74 9.47
CA LEU A 131 1.96 -1.80 8.37
C LEU A 131 3.29 -1.64 7.61
N PHE A 132 3.24 -1.85 6.30
CA PHE A 132 4.30 -1.57 5.34
C PHE A 132 3.85 -0.42 4.46
N LEU A 133 4.55 0.70 4.51
CA LEU A 133 4.15 1.92 3.83
C LEU A 133 5.32 2.51 3.05
N GLU A 134 5.16 2.62 1.73
CA GLU A 134 6.09 3.36 0.89
C GLU A 134 5.81 4.87 1.00
N VAL A 135 6.88 5.68 1.00
CA VAL A 135 6.80 7.14 1.12
C VAL A 135 7.93 7.84 0.36
N GLY A 136 7.72 9.07 -0.02
CA GLY A 136 8.78 9.94 -0.52
C GLY A 136 9.87 10.19 0.53
N ASN A 137 11.13 10.32 0.09
CA ASN A 137 12.26 10.51 1.01
C ASN A 137 12.10 11.78 1.87
N ASP A 138 11.57 12.85 1.30
CA ASP A 138 11.29 14.12 1.97
C ASP A 138 10.12 14.04 2.98
N GLN A 139 9.28 13.02 2.87
CA GLN A 139 8.12 12.81 3.73
C GLN A 139 8.41 11.86 4.92
N MET A 140 9.59 11.24 4.96
CA MET A 140 9.94 10.18 5.92
C MET A 140 9.77 10.61 7.37
N ASN A 141 10.30 11.76 7.76
CA ASN A 141 10.29 12.23 9.15
C ASN A 141 8.86 12.52 9.63
N GLN A 142 8.07 13.20 8.79
CA GLN A 142 6.68 13.53 9.09
C GLN A 142 5.83 12.25 9.21
N THR A 143 6.01 11.31 8.30
CA THR A 143 5.29 10.03 8.29
C THR A 143 5.64 9.18 9.52
N THR A 144 6.92 9.08 9.86
CA THR A 144 7.38 8.35 11.05
C THR A 144 6.77 8.93 12.33
N ARG A 145 6.72 10.26 12.46
CA ARG A 145 6.08 10.93 13.61
C ARG A 145 4.58 10.59 13.68
N LEU A 146 3.86 10.67 12.55
CA LEU A 146 2.43 10.35 12.50
C LEU A 146 2.16 8.89 12.87
N ILE A 147 2.92 7.94 12.33
CA ILE A 147 2.80 6.51 12.61
C ILE A 147 2.96 6.25 14.13
N LYS A 148 3.97 6.84 14.77
CA LYS A 148 4.17 6.74 16.23
C LYS A 148 2.99 7.31 17.01
N ASN A 149 2.50 8.49 16.63
CA ASN A 149 1.36 9.15 17.29
C ASN A 149 0.04 8.35 17.12
N ARG A 150 -0.03 7.42 16.17
CA ARG A 150 -1.17 6.52 15.94
C ARG A 150 -1.03 5.16 16.60
N GLY A 151 -0.08 5.00 17.52
CA GLY A 151 0.11 3.79 18.31
C GLY A 151 0.78 2.65 17.54
N PHE A 152 1.77 3.00 16.71
CA PHE A 152 2.62 2.02 16.06
C PHE A 152 4.07 2.16 16.52
N PHE A 153 4.71 1.03 16.69
CA PHE A 153 6.16 0.95 16.89
C PHE A 153 6.86 0.82 15.54
N ILE A 154 7.89 1.63 15.28
CA ILE A 154 8.68 1.54 14.04
C ILE A 154 9.72 0.42 14.19
N ASN A 155 9.56 -0.63 13.38
CA ASN A 155 10.49 -1.76 13.39
C ASN A 155 11.73 -1.48 12.53
N LYS A 156 11.50 -0.93 11.31
CA LYS A 156 12.58 -0.71 10.34
C LYS A 156 12.19 0.36 9.32
N ILE A 157 13.20 1.10 8.87
CA ILE A 157 13.12 1.96 7.68
C ILE A 157 14.03 1.34 6.63
N VAL A 158 13.46 1.02 5.47
CA VAL A 158 14.18 0.39 4.35
C VAL A 158 14.51 1.45 3.32
N LYS A 159 15.72 1.35 2.77
CA LYS A 159 16.20 2.21 1.68
C LYS A 159 16.02 1.50 0.34
N ASP A 160 15.83 2.30 -0.73
CA ASP A 160 15.88 1.84 -2.11
C ASP A 160 17.33 1.59 -2.58
N LEU A 161 17.49 1.18 -3.82
CA LEU A 161 18.81 0.93 -4.43
C LEU A 161 19.67 2.21 -4.52
N ALA A 162 19.05 3.38 -4.62
CA ALA A 162 19.70 4.69 -4.60
C ALA A 162 19.99 5.19 -3.17
N ARG A 163 19.80 4.33 -2.14
CA ARG A 163 19.99 4.60 -0.71
C ARG A 163 19.04 5.65 -0.11
N ASN A 164 17.99 6.07 -0.80
CA ASN A 164 16.93 6.91 -0.25
C ASN A 164 16.02 6.10 0.68
N LYS A 165 15.61 6.68 1.80
CA LYS A 165 14.61 6.07 2.67
C LYS A 165 13.29 5.98 1.92
N ARG A 166 12.71 4.76 1.84
CA ARG A 166 11.57 4.51 0.98
C ARG A 166 10.42 3.76 1.62
N CYS A 167 10.67 2.82 2.50
CA CYS A 167 9.60 2.04 3.12
C CYS A 167 9.72 2.04 4.64
N ILE A 168 8.59 2.26 5.33
CA ILE A 168 8.47 2.16 6.79
C ILE A 168 7.76 0.84 7.10
N ILE A 169 8.38 0.05 7.98
CA ILE A 169 7.78 -1.15 8.56
C ILE A 169 7.46 -0.86 10.01
N SER A 170 6.20 -0.99 10.40
CA SER A 170 5.74 -0.71 11.75
C SER A 170 4.77 -1.76 12.27
N THR A 171 4.67 -1.90 13.58
CA THR A 171 3.79 -2.86 14.28
C THR A 171 2.79 -2.09 15.15
N LYS A 172 1.52 -2.46 15.09
CA LYS A 172 0.47 -1.92 15.96
C LYS A 172 0.70 -2.41 17.39
N ILE A 173 0.79 -1.47 18.35
CA ILE A 173 0.93 -1.74 19.78
C ILE A 173 -0.40 -2.16 20.39
#